data_8a77a08474474441920d2552e0455cdd
#
_entry.id   8a77a08474474441920d2552e0455cdd
#
_cell.length_a   1.000
_cell.length_b   1.000
_cell.length_c   1.000
_cell.angle_alpha   90.00
_cell.angle_beta   90.00
_cell.angle_gamma   90.00
#
_symmetry.space_group_name_H-M   'P 1'
#
loop_
_entity.id
_entity.type
_entity.pdbx_description
1 polymer ?
#
loop_
_entity_poly.entity_id
_entity_poly.type
_entity_poly.pdbx_seq_one_letter_code
_entity_poly.pdbx_strand_id
1 'polypeptide(L)'
;SKFYFQKTYINAFKNCKSKVIKEKSISKKTNLITMEFLKIFCNNSNLSKFFINYTFLRPFLFSKLIYNVASNIWYDIGDKSIDFNFYTKRLILYNVLKNSLFYWNKSLDLKKTLVFTENQVKFFGKIGKYKSIGKSRLKEVFSFFQSKKSV
;
A
#
# COMPACT_ATOMS: atom_id res chain seq x y z
N SER A 1 -7.96 12.37 -11.17
CA SER A 1 -7.69 11.38 -10.11
C SER A 1 -6.24 10.92 -10.10
N LYS A 2 -5.70 10.52 -11.26
CA LYS A 2 -4.28 10.12 -11.37
C LYS A 2 -3.34 11.22 -10.85
N PHE A 3 -3.57 12.47 -11.24
CA PHE A 3 -2.77 13.62 -10.80
C PHE A 3 -2.83 13.81 -9.28
N TYR A 4 -4.02 13.66 -8.69
CA TYR A 4 -4.20 13.79 -7.24
C TYR A 4 -3.41 12.74 -6.47
N PHE A 5 -3.48 11.48 -6.87
CA PHE A 5 -2.73 10.39 -6.23
C PHE A 5 -1.22 10.59 -6.35
N GLN A 6 -0.76 10.95 -7.54
CA GLN A 6 0.68 11.19 -7.77
C GLN A 6 1.20 12.38 -6.96
N LYS A 7 0.46 13.48 -6.94
CA LYS A 7 0.84 14.67 -6.17
C LYS A 7 0.87 14.38 -4.68
N THR A 8 -0.13 13.67 -4.17
CA THR A 8 -0.18 13.25 -2.76
C THR A 8 1.02 12.38 -2.41
N TYR A 9 1.37 11.43 -3.25
CA TYR A 9 2.53 10.58 -3.05
C TYR A 9 3.83 11.37 -3.05
N ILE A 10 4.03 12.24 -4.02
CA ILE A 10 5.24 13.07 -4.12
C ILE A 10 5.41 13.93 -2.86
N ASN A 11 4.33 14.55 -2.40
CA ASN A 11 4.35 15.35 -1.18
C ASN A 11 4.65 14.50 0.06
N ALA A 12 4.07 13.32 0.15
CA ALA A 12 4.32 12.39 1.25
C ALA A 12 5.79 11.98 1.30
N PHE A 13 6.37 11.60 0.18
CA PHE A 13 7.77 11.21 0.08
C PHE A 13 8.68 12.38 0.45
N LYS A 14 8.41 13.57 -0.06
CA LYS A 14 9.17 14.78 0.23
C LYS A 14 9.17 15.10 1.73
N ASN A 15 8.01 14.97 2.38
CA ASN A 15 7.87 15.28 3.81
C ASN A 15 8.63 14.32 4.72
N CYS A 16 8.73 13.05 4.35
CA CYS A 16 9.37 12.03 5.20
C CYS A 16 10.73 11.55 4.69
N LYS A 17 11.24 12.13 3.60
CA LYS A 17 12.49 11.71 2.95
C LYS A 17 13.68 11.66 3.94
N SER A 18 13.84 12.68 4.77
CA SER A 18 14.93 12.73 5.73
C SER A 18 14.87 11.59 6.76
N LYS A 19 13.67 11.25 7.22
CA LYS A 19 13.45 10.14 8.16
C LYS A 19 13.67 8.79 7.48
N VAL A 20 13.23 8.66 6.24
CA VAL A 20 13.39 7.43 5.46
C VAL A 20 14.86 7.12 5.18
N ILE A 21 15.66 8.14 4.86
CA ILE A 21 17.11 7.98 4.61
C ILE A 21 17.83 7.50 5.87
N LYS A 22 17.45 8.01 7.03
CA LYS A 22 18.06 7.65 8.31
C LYS A 22 17.64 6.27 8.82
N GLU A 23 16.48 5.78 8.37
CA GLU A 23 15.94 4.49 8.81
C GLU A 23 16.66 3.34 8.10
N LYS A 24 17.04 2.32 8.84
CA LYS A 24 17.73 1.13 8.31
C LYS A 24 16.75 0.02 7.93
N SER A 25 15.62 -0.09 8.62
CA SER A 25 14.65 -1.13 8.40
C SER A 25 13.73 -0.81 7.21
N ILE A 26 13.67 -1.70 6.24
CA ILE A 26 12.79 -1.57 5.07
C ILE A 26 11.31 -1.51 5.49
N SER A 27 10.91 -2.31 6.47
CA SER A 27 9.54 -2.29 7.01
C SER A 27 9.19 -0.93 7.61
N LYS A 28 10.11 -0.33 8.36
CA LYS A 28 9.90 0.98 8.97
C LYS A 28 9.87 2.09 7.92
N LYS A 29 10.72 2.01 6.89
CA LYS A 29 10.70 2.95 5.77
C LYS A 29 9.35 2.92 5.06
N THR A 30 8.87 1.73 4.74
CA THR A 30 7.56 1.53 4.09
C THR A 30 6.44 2.10 4.94
N ASN A 31 6.47 1.82 6.24
CA ASN A 31 5.48 2.33 7.19
C ASN A 31 5.46 3.87 7.24
N LEU A 32 6.63 4.49 7.31
CA LEU A 32 6.74 5.97 7.34
C LEU A 32 6.08 6.62 6.13
N ILE A 33 6.40 6.13 4.93
CA ILE A 33 5.86 6.70 3.70
C ILE A 33 4.35 6.43 3.60
N THR A 34 3.92 5.22 3.93
CA THR A 34 2.50 4.84 3.89
C THR A 34 1.66 5.70 4.83
N MET A 35 2.13 5.90 6.06
CA MET A 35 1.44 6.75 7.03
C MET A 35 1.36 8.20 6.57
N GLU A 36 2.45 8.73 6.04
CA GLU A 36 2.48 10.10 5.53
C GLU A 36 1.55 10.29 4.34
N PHE A 37 1.53 9.31 3.42
CA PHE A 37 0.60 9.33 2.29
C PHE A 37 -0.86 9.40 2.76
N LEU A 38 -1.23 8.56 3.74
CA LEU A 38 -2.59 8.55 4.28
C LEU A 38 -2.93 9.87 4.97
N LYS A 39 -2.01 10.44 5.74
CA LYS A 39 -2.22 11.74 6.40
C LYS A 39 -2.53 12.84 5.39
N ILE A 40 -1.76 12.92 4.33
CA ILE A 40 -1.94 13.94 3.30
C ILE A 40 -3.21 13.67 2.49
N PHE A 41 -3.43 12.42 2.09
CA PHE A 41 -4.61 12.05 1.31
C PHE A 41 -5.90 12.36 2.05
N CYS A 42 -5.97 12.01 3.33
CA CYS A 42 -7.17 12.18 4.15
C CYS A 42 -7.32 13.57 4.77
N ASN A 43 -6.34 14.46 4.58
CA ASN A 43 -6.39 15.81 5.13
C ASN A 43 -7.54 16.63 4.56
N ASN A 44 -7.82 16.50 3.26
CA ASN A 44 -9.00 17.12 2.65
C ASN A 44 -10.09 16.05 2.51
N SER A 45 -10.96 15.95 3.52
CA SER A 45 -11.97 14.90 3.59
C SER A 45 -12.96 14.93 2.43
N ASN A 46 -13.34 16.11 1.95
CA ASN A 46 -14.28 16.24 0.83
C ASN A 46 -13.70 15.72 -0.48
N LEU A 47 -12.45 16.10 -0.79
CA LEU A 47 -11.75 15.62 -1.98
C LEU A 47 -11.49 14.10 -1.91
N SER A 48 -11.07 13.63 -0.76
CA SER A 48 -10.77 12.21 -0.57
C SER A 48 -12.03 11.34 -0.73
N LYS A 49 -13.13 11.75 -0.14
CA LYS A 49 -14.43 11.09 -0.34
C LYS A 49 -14.86 11.12 -1.79
N PHE A 50 -14.72 12.27 -2.46
CA PHE A 50 -15.05 12.38 -3.86
C PHE A 50 -14.26 11.37 -4.71
N PHE A 51 -12.95 11.28 -4.50
CA PHE A 51 -12.13 10.35 -5.26
C PHE A 51 -12.41 8.89 -4.92
N ILE A 52 -12.64 8.56 -3.66
CA ILE A 52 -13.00 7.21 -3.27
C ILE A 52 -14.33 6.81 -3.91
N ASN A 53 -15.35 7.65 -3.80
CA ASN A 53 -16.66 7.36 -4.38
C ASN A 53 -16.61 7.29 -5.91
N TYR A 54 -15.86 8.18 -6.53
CA TYR A 54 -15.65 8.15 -7.98
C TYR A 54 -15.01 6.84 -8.43
N THR A 55 -14.06 6.35 -7.66
CA THR A 55 -13.34 5.11 -7.99
C THR A 55 -14.14 3.85 -7.69
N PHE A 56 -15.16 3.89 -6.80
CA PHE A 56 -16.11 2.80 -6.66
C PHE A 56 -16.84 2.50 -7.97
N LEU A 57 -17.10 3.53 -8.77
CA LEU A 57 -17.72 3.38 -10.09
C LEU A 57 -16.72 2.87 -11.14
N ARG A 58 -15.43 2.90 -10.83
CA ARG A 58 -14.35 2.51 -11.73
C ARG A 58 -13.29 1.70 -10.97
N PRO A 59 -13.59 0.45 -10.60
CA PRO A 59 -12.71 -0.33 -9.73
C PRO A 59 -11.33 -0.60 -10.34
N PHE A 60 -11.23 -0.76 -11.66
CA PHE A 60 -9.94 -0.96 -12.32
C PHE A 60 -9.05 0.27 -12.23
N LEU A 61 -9.62 1.46 -12.37
CA LEU A 61 -8.88 2.72 -12.23
C LEU A 61 -8.36 2.87 -10.81
N PHE A 62 -9.22 2.64 -9.82
CA PHE A 62 -8.83 2.69 -8.40
C PHE A 62 -7.69 1.73 -8.10
N SER A 63 -7.83 0.47 -8.51
CA SER A 63 -6.81 -0.56 -8.30
C SER A 63 -5.48 -0.16 -8.93
N LYS A 64 -5.52 0.36 -10.15
CA LYS A 64 -4.31 0.81 -10.85
C LYS A 64 -3.62 1.96 -10.13
N LEU A 65 -4.39 2.95 -9.66
CA LEU A 65 -3.84 4.11 -8.97
C LEU A 65 -3.18 3.72 -7.63
N ILE A 66 -3.85 2.88 -6.85
CA ILE A 66 -3.32 2.42 -5.56
C ILE A 66 -2.10 1.51 -5.77
N TYR A 67 -2.14 0.62 -6.77
CA TYR A 67 -1.00 -0.22 -7.09
C TYR A 67 0.22 0.62 -7.51
N ASN A 68 0.01 1.68 -8.27
CA ASN A 68 1.09 2.58 -8.66
C ASN A 68 1.72 3.26 -7.44
N VAL A 69 0.92 3.68 -6.47
CA VAL A 69 1.44 4.25 -5.20
C VAL A 69 2.28 3.20 -4.47
N ALA A 70 1.77 1.98 -4.31
CA ALA A 70 2.50 0.89 -3.66
C ALA A 70 3.83 0.59 -4.37
N SER A 71 3.80 0.54 -5.69
CA SER A 71 4.99 0.30 -6.51
C SER A 71 6.02 1.42 -6.34
N ASN A 72 5.58 2.67 -6.33
CA ASN A 72 6.46 3.82 -6.14
C ASN A 72 7.11 3.82 -4.75
N ILE A 73 6.37 3.45 -3.72
CA ILE A 73 6.92 3.33 -2.37
C ILE A 73 8.07 2.32 -2.35
N TRP A 74 7.86 1.12 -2.87
CA TRP A 74 8.91 0.09 -2.92
C TRP A 74 10.11 0.53 -3.75
N TYR A 75 9.87 1.16 -4.89
CA TYR A 75 10.92 1.66 -5.75
C TYR A 75 11.78 2.73 -5.03
N ASP A 76 11.13 3.71 -4.41
CA ASP A 76 11.82 4.86 -3.81
C ASP A 76 12.56 4.51 -2.52
N ILE A 77 12.17 3.46 -1.80
CA ILE A 77 12.94 2.98 -0.64
C ILE A 77 14.12 2.09 -1.05
N GLY A 78 14.31 1.86 -2.35
CA GLY A 78 15.45 1.11 -2.87
C GLY A 78 15.26 -0.40 -2.87
N ASP A 79 14.02 -0.88 -2.96
CA ASP A 79 13.77 -2.32 -3.08
C ASP A 79 14.34 -2.87 -4.39
N LYS A 80 15.21 -3.87 -4.26
CA LYS A 80 15.88 -4.53 -5.38
C LYS A 80 15.34 -5.93 -5.65
N SER A 81 14.20 -6.28 -5.07
CA SER A 81 13.60 -7.59 -5.28
C SER A 81 13.16 -7.77 -6.73
N ILE A 82 13.26 -9.00 -7.21
CA ILE A 82 12.90 -9.41 -8.56
C ILE A 82 11.93 -10.59 -8.50
N ASP A 83 11.29 -10.88 -9.62
CA ASP A 83 10.39 -12.02 -9.78
C ASP A 83 9.22 -12.00 -8.80
N PHE A 84 8.97 -13.11 -8.13
CA PHE A 84 7.85 -13.30 -7.23
C PHE A 84 7.83 -12.29 -6.08
N ASN A 85 8.98 -12.01 -5.46
CA ASN A 85 9.08 -11.05 -4.37
C ASN A 85 8.71 -9.62 -4.78
N PHE A 86 9.05 -9.24 -6.01
CA PHE A 86 8.70 -7.94 -6.57
C PHE A 86 7.18 -7.71 -6.57
N TYR A 87 6.44 -8.67 -7.10
CA TYR A 87 4.98 -8.58 -7.20
C TYR A 87 4.30 -8.76 -5.85
N THR A 88 4.78 -9.71 -5.04
CA THR A 88 4.19 -10.01 -3.72
C THR A 88 4.24 -8.80 -2.80
N LYS A 89 5.39 -8.14 -2.70
CA LYS A 89 5.55 -6.95 -1.87
C LYS A 89 4.60 -5.83 -2.30
N ARG A 90 4.48 -5.62 -3.60
CA ARG A 90 3.60 -4.59 -4.15
C ARG A 90 2.13 -4.89 -3.92
N LEU A 91 1.73 -6.15 -4.06
CA LEU A 91 0.35 -6.58 -3.80
C LEU A 91 -0.01 -6.48 -2.31
N ILE A 92 0.91 -6.81 -1.41
CA ILE A 92 0.69 -6.67 0.03
C ILE A 92 0.45 -5.20 0.37
N LEU A 93 1.31 -4.31 -0.08
CA LEU A 93 1.17 -2.89 0.20
C LEU A 93 -0.06 -2.30 -0.49
N TYR A 94 -0.38 -2.76 -1.70
CA TYR A 94 -1.63 -2.40 -2.37
C TYR A 94 -2.84 -2.74 -1.49
N ASN A 95 -2.89 -3.94 -0.93
CA ASN A 95 -3.99 -4.35 -0.05
C ASN A 95 -4.05 -3.52 1.22
N VAL A 96 -2.91 -3.22 1.82
CA VAL A 96 -2.83 -2.34 3.01
C VAL A 96 -3.42 -0.97 2.69
N LEU A 97 -2.99 -0.35 1.61
CA LEU A 97 -3.48 0.97 1.19
C LEU A 97 -4.98 0.95 0.87
N LYS A 98 -5.41 -0.02 0.09
CA LYS A 98 -6.82 -0.18 -0.28
C LYS A 98 -7.71 -0.33 0.95
N ASN A 99 -7.36 -1.25 1.84
CA ASN A 99 -8.13 -1.50 3.06
C ASN A 99 -8.15 -0.28 3.97
N SER A 100 -7.05 0.44 4.07
CA SER A 100 -6.95 1.65 4.88
C SER A 100 -7.83 2.78 4.35
N LEU A 101 -7.88 2.96 3.05
CA LEU A 101 -8.75 3.96 2.43
C LEU A 101 -10.23 3.62 2.60
N PHE A 102 -10.60 2.35 2.47
CA PHE A 102 -11.97 1.89 2.75
C PHE A 102 -12.35 2.07 4.22
N TYR A 103 -11.43 1.74 5.13
CA TYR A 103 -11.65 1.94 6.56
C TYR A 103 -11.87 3.43 6.88
N TRP A 104 -11.02 4.30 6.33
CA TRP A 104 -11.16 5.75 6.51
C TRP A 104 -12.49 6.25 5.96
N ASN A 105 -12.92 5.77 4.79
CA ASN A 105 -14.18 6.20 4.17
C ASN A 105 -15.40 5.86 5.04
N LYS A 106 -15.33 4.77 5.81
CA LYS A 106 -16.38 4.40 6.76
C LYS A 106 -16.30 5.17 8.08
N SER A 107 -15.12 5.23 8.66
CA SER A 107 -14.92 5.80 10.01
C SER A 107 -14.79 7.31 10.01
N LEU A 108 -14.23 7.89 8.94
CA LEU A 108 -13.85 9.30 8.84
C LEU A 108 -12.94 9.75 9.98
N ASP A 109 -12.19 8.82 10.56
CA ASP A 109 -11.30 9.03 11.69
C ASP A 109 -9.88 8.66 11.26
N LEU A 110 -9.04 9.69 11.08
CA LEU A 110 -7.66 9.50 10.64
C LEU A 110 -6.83 8.72 11.66
N LYS A 111 -6.97 9.02 12.95
CA LYS A 111 -6.22 8.32 14.00
C LYS A 111 -6.50 6.83 14.00
N LYS A 112 -7.78 6.45 13.94
CA LYS A 112 -8.17 5.04 13.86
C LYS A 112 -7.67 4.37 12.58
N THR A 113 -7.70 5.10 11.47
CA THR A 113 -7.19 4.61 10.18
C THR A 113 -5.69 4.34 10.26
N LEU A 114 -4.92 5.22 10.87
CA LEU A 114 -3.48 5.04 11.02
C LEU A 114 -3.14 3.83 11.90
N VAL A 115 -3.87 3.64 13.00
CA VAL A 115 -3.72 2.46 13.87
C VAL A 115 -4.07 1.18 13.10
N PHE A 116 -5.16 1.19 12.35
CA PHE A 116 -5.57 0.08 11.51
C PHE A 116 -4.49 -0.28 10.49
N THR A 117 -3.92 0.71 9.82
CA THR A 117 -2.85 0.54 8.84
C THR A 117 -1.58 -0.03 9.48
N GLU A 118 -1.18 0.50 10.62
CA GLU A 118 -0.02 0.00 11.36
C GLU A 118 -0.18 -1.46 11.76
N ASN A 119 -1.35 -1.85 12.21
CA ASN A 119 -1.65 -3.23 12.57
C ASN A 119 -1.57 -4.17 11.36
N GLN A 120 -2.04 -3.73 10.20
CA GLN A 120 -1.89 -4.50 8.95
C GLN A 120 -0.42 -4.67 8.56
N VAL A 121 0.36 -3.61 8.60
CA VAL A 121 1.80 -3.66 8.27
C VAL A 121 2.53 -4.62 9.21
N LYS A 122 2.23 -4.58 10.51
CA LYS A 122 2.79 -5.50 11.49
C LYS A 122 2.41 -6.95 11.21
N PHE A 123 1.16 -7.19 10.86
CA PHE A 123 0.65 -8.52 10.52
C PHE A 123 1.42 -9.11 9.32
N PHE A 124 1.53 -8.35 8.24
CA PHE A 124 2.27 -8.80 7.05
C PHE A 124 3.78 -8.92 7.32
N GLY A 125 4.34 -8.09 8.19
CA GLY A 125 5.72 -8.21 8.62
C GLY A 125 6.00 -9.50 9.38
N LYS A 126 5.07 -9.95 10.23
CA LYS A 126 5.17 -11.26 10.93
C LYS A 126 5.11 -12.42 9.94
N ILE A 127 4.24 -12.35 8.94
CA ILE A 127 4.18 -13.36 7.87
C ILE A 127 5.50 -13.44 7.12
N GLY A 128 6.14 -12.30 6.86
CA GLY A 128 7.45 -12.25 6.19
C GLY A 128 8.58 -12.88 6.99
N LYS A 129 8.48 -12.97 8.33
CA LYS A 129 9.46 -13.64 9.17
C LYS A 129 9.38 -15.16 9.09
N TYR A 130 8.25 -15.73 8.68
CA TYR A 130 8.09 -17.17 8.42
C TYR A 130 8.41 -17.49 6.96
N LYS A 131 9.57 -17.01 6.49
CA LYS A 131 9.93 -16.97 5.06
C LYS A 131 9.91 -18.29 4.32
N SER A 132 10.21 -19.43 4.95
CA SER A 132 10.23 -20.73 4.29
C SER A 132 8.83 -21.32 4.09
N ILE A 133 7.95 -21.19 5.08
CA ILE A 133 6.58 -21.69 5.03
C ILE A 133 5.69 -20.72 4.22
N GLY A 134 5.91 -19.41 4.37
CA GLY A 134 5.15 -18.37 3.67
C GLY A 134 5.35 -18.38 2.16
N LYS A 135 6.58 -18.59 1.68
CA LYS A 135 6.90 -18.64 0.24
C LYS A 135 6.22 -19.80 -0.47
N SER A 136 6.18 -21.00 0.13
CA SER A 136 5.54 -22.17 -0.48
C SER A 136 4.02 -21.97 -0.56
N ARG A 137 3.39 -21.46 0.52
CA ARG A 137 1.95 -21.19 0.55
C ARG A 137 1.54 -20.09 -0.42
N LEU A 138 2.32 -19.02 -0.51
CA LEU A 138 2.05 -17.94 -1.46
C LEU A 138 2.20 -18.40 -2.90
N LYS A 139 3.19 -19.24 -3.19
CA LYS A 139 3.33 -19.89 -4.50
C LYS A 139 2.14 -20.78 -4.83
N GLU A 140 1.66 -21.58 -3.88
CA GLU A 140 0.48 -22.42 -4.06
C GLU A 140 -0.77 -21.58 -4.36
N VAL A 141 -1.02 -20.52 -3.58
CA VAL A 141 -2.14 -19.62 -3.80
C VAL A 141 -2.02 -18.94 -5.16
N PHE A 142 -0.82 -18.47 -5.53
CA PHE A 142 -0.58 -17.80 -6.79
C PHE A 142 -0.77 -18.73 -7.98
N SER A 143 -0.27 -19.98 -7.90
CA SER A 143 -0.46 -20.98 -8.94
C SER A 143 -1.94 -21.43 -9.04
N PHE A 144 -2.66 -21.46 -7.92
CA PHE A 144 -4.10 -21.71 -7.90
C PHE A 144 -4.87 -20.65 -8.67
N PHE A 145 -4.55 -19.36 -8.46
CA PHE A 145 -5.17 -18.27 -9.21
C PHE A 145 -4.79 -18.30 -10.69
N GLN A 146 -3.57 -18.66 -11.04
CA GLN A 146 -3.15 -18.80 -12.43
C GLN A 146 -3.88 -19.97 -13.14
N SER A 147 -4.05 -21.12 -12.46
CA SER A 147 -4.76 -22.26 -13.04
C SER A 147 -6.24 -21.96 -13.30
N LYS A 148 -6.88 -21.12 -12.47
CA LYS A 148 -8.27 -20.65 -12.72
C LYS A 148 -8.38 -19.68 -13.89
N LYS A 149 -7.32 -18.95 -14.24
CA LYS A 149 -7.32 -18.06 -15.41
C LYS A 149 -7.14 -18.79 -16.73
N SER A 150 -6.61 -20.00 -16.72
CA SER A 150 -6.40 -20.81 -17.93
C SER A 150 -7.60 -21.70 -18.30
N VAL A 151 -8.66 -21.61 -17.53
CA VAL A 151 -9.95 -22.27 -17.79
C VAL A 151 -10.98 -21.21 -18.18
#